data_7b86aec00f6c83aef07c93121d3c3011
#
_entry.id   7b86aec00f6c83aef07c93121d3c3011
#
_cell.length_a   1.000
_cell.length_b   1.000
_cell.length_c   1.000
_cell.angle_alpha   90.00
_cell.angle_beta   90.00
_cell.angle_gamma   90.00
#
_symmetry.space_group_name_H-M   'P 1'
#
loop_
_entity.id
_entity.type
_entity.pdbx_description
1 polymer ?
#
loop_
_entity_poly.entity_id
_entity_poly.type
_entity_poly.pdbx_seq_one_letter_code
_entity_poly.pdbx_strand_id
1 'polypeptide(L)'
;YRARSLGGAMTAADIVAATGTLRWLIYDVELQTGKIRWERILHEATPSEPTHQKSSFAAETPVTDGEHLYVYLGDIGLYAIDFDGGLRWSIPMEWLPRRNWGAAASPVVHDGRLYLVNDNENQSYVAAYNTSTGEELWRTEREERSNWATPFVWENEIRTELVTSGTGGVRSYGLNGELLWLLTGMSSLVIPTPFSKHGLLYI
;
A
#
# COMPACT_ATOMS: atom_id res chain seq x y z
N TYR A 1 11.84 21.34 14.49
CA TYR A 1 12.92 20.38 14.37
C TYR A 1 13.25 20.24 12.89
N ARG A 2 14.35 20.82 12.41
CA ARG A 2 14.87 20.55 11.06
C ARG A 2 15.60 19.22 11.13
N ALA A 3 15.00 18.14 10.70
CA ALA A 3 15.71 16.91 10.42
C ALA A 3 16.68 17.21 9.24
N ARG A 4 17.97 17.15 9.49
CA ARG A 4 18.98 17.13 8.42
C ARG A 4 18.76 15.82 7.66
N SER A 5 18.40 15.93 6.40
CA SER A 5 18.46 14.81 5.45
C SER A 5 19.92 14.30 5.47
N LEU A 6 20.12 13.14 6.04
CA LEU A 6 21.33 12.36 5.79
C LEU A 6 21.17 11.73 4.40
N GLY A 7 21.35 12.54 3.37
CA GLY A 7 21.45 12.09 1.99
C GLY A 7 22.72 11.30 1.77
N GLY A 8 22.77 10.08 2.29
CA GLY A 8 23.73 9.08 1.83
C GLY A 8 23.34 8.69 0.41
N ALA A 9 24.27 8.73 -0.53
CA ALA A 9 24.06 8.15 -1.85
C ALA A 9 23.72 6.66 -1.65
N MET A 10 22.64 6.17 -2.30
CA MET A 10 22.32 4.74 -2.33
C MET A 10 23.54 3.99 -2.87
N THR A 11 23.95 2.99 -2.12
CA THR A 11 24.98 2.04 -2.58
C THR A 11 24.30 0.81 -3.16
N ALA A 12 24.96 0.08 -4.03
CA ALA A 12 24.47 -1.21 -4.53
C ALA A 12 24.22 -2.21 -3.38
N ALA A 13 24.80 -1.99 -2.21
CA ALA A 13 24.59 -2.77 -1.01
C ALA A 13 23.19 -2.60 -0.38
N ASP A 14 22.47 -1.55 -0.73
CA ASP A 14 21.14 -1.27 -0.18
C ASP A 14 20.01 -1.99 -0.95
N ILE A 15 20.35 -2.72 -2.01
CA ILE A 15 19.42 -3.37 -2.94
C ILE A 15 19.65 -4.88 -2.94
N VAL A 16 18.56 -5.64 -2.81
CA VAL A 16 18.58 -7.11 -2.88
C VAL A 16 17.73 -7.57 -4.06
N ALA A 17 18.38 -8.20 -5.04
CA ALA A 17 17.71 -8.88 -6.13
C ALA A 17 17.42 -10.35 -5.76
N ALA A 18 16.26 -10.86 -6.17
CA ALA A 18 15.98 -12.29 -6.06
C ALA A 18 16.84 -13.08 -7.04
N THR A 19 17.40 -14.19 -6.58
CA THR A 19 18.24 -15.09 -7.40
C THR A 19 17.50 -16.34 -7.83
N GLY A 20 16.21 -16.47 -7.53
CA GLY A 20 15.39 -17.63 -7.85
C GLY A 20 13.90 -17.36 -7.70
N THR A 21 13.11 -18.38 -7.95
CA THR A 21 11.66 -18.32 -7.82
C THR A 21 11.24 -18.18 -6.36
N LEU A 22 10.39 -17.19 -6.08
CA LEU A 22 9.75 -16.97 -4.80
C LEU A 22 8.28 -17.36 -4.86
N ARG A 23 7.71 -17.68 -3.70
CA ARG A 23 6.29 -17.90 -3.49
C ARG A 23 5.76 -16.86 -2.53
N TRP A 24 4.70 -16.20 -2.91
CA TRP A 24 3.94 -15.33 -2.03
C TRP A 24 2.79 -16.14 -1.43
N LEU A 25 2.88 -16.33 -0.12
CA LEU A 25 1.91 -17.12 0.62
C LEU A 25 1.16 -16.25 1.61
N ILE A 26 -0.11 -16.57 1.80
CA ILE A 26 -0.90 -16.10 2.92
C ILE A 26 -1.21 -17.28 3.83
N TYR A 27 -1.15 -17.03 5.13
CA TYR A 27 -1.46 -18.01 6.18
C TYR A 27 -2.59 -17.49 7.04
N ASP A 28 -3.52 -18.38 7.38
CA ASP A 28 -4.44 -18.18 8.49
C ASP A 28 -3.87 -18.89 9.72
N VAL A 29 -3.64 -18.12 10.78
CA VAL A 29 -3.01 -18.62 11.99
C VAL A 29 -3.95 -18.44 13.18
N GLU A 30 -4.26 -19.52 13.86
CA GLU A 30 -5.07 -19.48 15.06
C GLU A 30 -4.38 -18.67 16.16
N LEU A 31 -5.04 -17.61 16.63
CA LEU A 31 -4.45 -16.64 17.57
C LEU A 31 -3.98 -17.26 18.88
N GLN A 32 -4.72 -18.24 19.41
CA GLN A 32 -4.43 -18.82 20.72
C GLN A 32 -3.29 -19.84 20.70
N THR A 33 -3.13 -20.57 19.61
CA THR A 33 -2.20 -21.69 19.53
C THR A 33 -1.03 -21.45 18.60
N GLY A 34 -1.13 -20.46 17.70
CA GLY A 34 -0.16 -20.23 16.63
C GLY A 34 -0.18 -21.30 15.53
N LYS A 35 -1.18 -22.19 15.52
CA LYS A 35 -1.28 -23.22 14.46
C LYS A 35 -1.84 -22.62 13.17
N ILE A 36 -1.23 -23.02 12.06
CA ILE A 36 -1.72 -22.70 10.72
C ILE A 36 -3.01 -23.51 10.50
N ARG A 37 -4.12 -22.83 10.20
CA ARG A 37 -5.39 -23.46 9.83
C ARG A 37 -5.41 -23.78 8.34
N TRP A 38 -4.94 -22.83 7.53
CA TRP A 38 -4.72 -23.02 6.09
C TRP A 38 -3.58 -22.13 5.58
N GLU A 39 -3.03 -22.50 4.42
CA GLU A 39 -2.11 -21.69 3.65
C GLU A 39 -2.55 -21.61 2.19
N ARG A 40 -2.21 -20.51 1.51
CA ARG A 40 -2.46 -20.35 0.10
C ARG A 40 -1.30 -19.65 -0.59
N ILE A 41 -0.85 -20.21 -1.71
CA ILE A 41 0.05 -19.53 -2.64
C ILE A 41 -0.78 -18.58 -3.49
N LEU A 42 -0.49 -17.28 -3.42
CA LEU A 42 -1.12 -16.25 -4.24
C LEU A 42 -0.40 -16.07 -5.56
N HIS A 43 0.92 -16.17 -5.53
CA HIS A 43 1.77 -16.00 -6.71
C HIS A 43 3.06 -16.79 -6.58
N GLU A 44 3.62 -17.23 -7.71
CA GLU A 44 4.94 -17.87 -7.78
C GLU A 44 5.68 -17.34 -9.01
N ALA A 45 6.79 -16.66 -8.81
CA ALA A 45 7.64 -16.13 -9.86
C ALA A 45 9.04 -15.76 -9.35
N THR A 46 9.96 -15.53 -10.26
CA THR A 46 11.19 -14.78 -9.93
C THR A 46 10.86 -13.29 -10.03
N PRO A 47 11.01 -12.52 -8.93
CA PRO A 47 10.78 -11.08 -8.97
C PRO A 47 11.60 -10.41 -10.07
N SER A 48 10.96 -9.56 -10.86
CA SER A 48 11.62 -8.78 -11.91
C SER A 48 12.41 -7.61 -11.35
N GLU A 49 12.03 -7.13 -10.16
CA GLU A 49 12.63 -5.99 -9.51
C GLU A 49 13.26 -6.36 -8.16
N PRO A 50 14.33 -5.67 -7.79
CA PRO A 50 14.92 -5.81 -6.47
C PRO A 50 14.07 -5.12 -5.39
N THR A 51 14.39 -5.41 -4.14
CA THR A 51 13.84 -4.71 -2.98
C THR A 51 14.97 -4.11 -2.13
N HIS A 52 14.61 -3.18 -1.24
CA HIS A 52 15.57 -2.64 -0.27
C HIS A 52 16.00 -3.74 0.71
N GLN A 53 17.28 -3.79 1.10
CA GLN A 53 17.84 -4.83 1.98
C GLN A 53 17.13 -4.97 3.35
N LYS A 54 16.45 -3.92 3.82
CA LYS A 54 15.66 -3.91 5.07
C LYS A 54 14.17 -4.17 4.84
N SER A 55 13.78 -4.54 3.63
CA SER A 55 12.41 -4.84 3.24
C SER A 55 12.30 -6.30 2.78
N SER A 56 11.13 -6.67 2.29
CA SER A 56 10.86 -7.96 1.70
C SER A 56 10.09 -7.78 0.38
N PHE A 57 9.91 -8.86 -0.37
CA PHE A 57 9.05 -8.89 -1.56
C PHE A 57 7.55 -9.00 -1.21
N ALA A 58 7.19 -8.86 0.08
CA ALA A 58 5.82 -8.84 0.60
C ALA A 58 5.81 -7.97 1.86
N ALA A 59 5.97 -6.66 1.67
CA ALA A 59 6.06 -5.70 2.78
C ALA A 59 4.70 -5.07 3.12
N GLU A 60 3.71 -5.21 2.24
CA GLU A 60 2.37 -4.69 2.42
C GLU A 60 1.57 -5.54 3.40
N THR A 61 0.79 -4.89 4.25
CA THR A 61 -0.09 -5.56 5.22
C THR A 61 -1.47 -5.81 4.59
N PRO A 62 -2.00 -7.03 4.64
CA PRO A 62 -3.38 -7.32 4.24
C PRO A 62 -4.39 -6.54 5.07
N VAL A 63 -5.54 -6.22 4.48
CA VAL A 63 -6.67 -5.57 5.16
C VAL A 63 -7.95 -6.39 5.02
N THR A 64 -8.90 -6.22 5.94
CA THR A 64 -10.18 -6.93 5.91
C THR A 64 -11.35 -5.98 6.14
N ASP A 65 -12.48 -6.26 5.50
CA ASP A 65 -13.78 -5.64 5.75
C ASP A 65 -14.67 -6.47 6.71
N GLY A 66 -14.13 -7.61 7.20
CA GLY A 66 -14.86 -8.56 8.04
C GLY A 66 -15.50 -9.71 7.28
N GLU A 67 -15.52 -9.65 5.93
CA GLU A 67 -16.02 -10.72 5.05
C GLU A 67 -14.91 -11.34 4.21
N HIS A 68 -13.97 -10.50 3.75
CA HIS A 68 -12.84 -10.89 2.91
C HIS A 68 -11.52 -10.32 3.41
N LEU A 69 -10.44 -10.94 2.96
CA LEU A 69 -9.07 -10.43 3.08
C LEU A 69 -8.64 -9.86 1.73
N TYR A 70 -8.07 -8.66 1.75
CA TYR A 70 -7.51 -8.01 0.57
C TYR A 70 -6.00 -7.94 0.71
N VAL A 71 -5.30 -8.51 -0.25
CA VAL A 71 -3.84 -8.59 -0.27
C VAL A 71 -3.32 -7.86 -1.48
N TYR A 72 -2.55 -6.82 -1.25
CA TYR A 72 -1.82 -6.10 -2.29
C TYR A 72 -0.37 -6.57 -2.28
N LEU A 73 0.16 -6.92 -3.44
CA LEU A 73 1.53 -7.38 -3.64
C LEU A 73 2.20 -6.53 -4.73
N GLY A 74 2.31 -5.22 -4.48
CA GLY A 74 3.04 -4.29 -5.35
C GLY A 74 2.71 -4.43 -6.83
N ASP A 75 3.70 -4.86 -7.59
CA ASP A 75 3.62 -5.01 -9.06
C ASP A 75 2.99 -6.33 -9.50
N ILE A 76 2.71 -7.22 -8.56
CA ILE A 76 2.21 -8.56 -8.85
C ILE A 76 0.70 -8.55 -8.99
N GLY A 77 -0.01 -8.04 -7.98
CA GLY A 77 -1.45 -8.08 -8.02
C GLY A 77 -2.15 -7.61 -6.75
N LEU A 78 -3.44 -7.46 -6.90
CA LEU A 78 -4.40 -7.25 -5.83
C LEU A 78 -5.35 -8.44 -5.79
N TYR A 79 -5.56 -9.02 -4.62
CA TYR A 79 -6.28 -10.26 -4.40
C TYR A 79 -7.36 -10.07 -3.35
N ALA A 80 -8.53 -10.65 -3.57
CA ALA A 80 -9.55 -10.86 -2.53
C ALA A 80 -9.70 -12.34 -2.23
N ILE A 81 -9.70 -12.69 -0.94
CA ILE A 81 -9.69 -14.06 -0.44
C ILE A 81 -10.74 -14.15 0.67
N ASP A 82 -11.54 -15.22 0.70
CA ASP A 82 -12.42 -15.50 1.83
C ASP A 82 -11.64 -16.07 3.04
N PHE A 83 -12.30 -16.17 4.18
CA PHE A 83 -11.69 -16.68 5.40
C PHE A 83 -11.44 -18.21 5.39
N ASP A 84 -11.87 -18.92 4.35
CA ASP A 84 -11.55 -20.33 4.12
C ASP A 84 -10.39 -20.51 3.15
N GLY A 85 -9.75 -19.38 2.73
CA GLY A 85 -8.62 -19.36 1.81
C GLY A 85 -9.03 -19.43 0.33
N GLY A 86 -10.33 -19.32 0.01
CA GLY A 86 -10.84 -19.30 -1.37
C GLY A 86 -10.54 -17.97 -2.06
N LEU A 87 -9.93 -18.00 -3.27
CA LEU A 87 -9.76 -16.82 -4.09
C LEU A 87 -11.10 -16.36 -4.65
N ARG A 88 -11.47 -15.12 -4.41
CA ARG A 88 -12.69 -14.51 -4.92
C ARG A 88 -12.45 -13.81 -6.25
N TRP A 89 -11.45 -12.95 -6.28
CA TRP A 89 -10.98 -12.31 -7.48
C TRP A 89 -9.50 -11.93 -7.34
N SER A 90 -8.86 -11.70 -8.46
CA SER A 90 -7.51 -11.11 -8.52
C SER A 90 -7.39 -10.24 -9.75
N ILE A 91 -6.66 -9.15 -9.63
CA ILE A 91 -6.30 -8.27 -10.73
C ILE A 91 -4.78 -8.11 -10.78
N PRO A 92 -4.17 -8.18 -11.95
CA PRO A 92 -2.75 -7.88 -12.10
C PRO A 92 -2.51 -6.40 -11.84
N MET A 93 -1.36 -6.08 -11.26
CA MET A 93 -0.93 -4.69 -11.10
C MET A 93 0.23 -4.40 -12.06
N GLU A 94 0.27 -3.17 -12.56
CA GLU A 94 1.35 -2.74 -13.42
C GLU A 94 2.64 -2.54 -12.61
N TRP A 95 3.76 -3.02 -13.18
CA TRP A 95 5.06 -2.69 -12.62
C TRP A 95 5.38 -1.20 -12.82
N LEU A 96 5.76 -0.53 -11.73
CA LEU A 96 6.14 0.86 -11.72
C LEU A 96 7.42 1.03 -10.87
N PRO A 97 8.43 1.80 -11.36
CA PRO A 97 9.71 1.92 -10.68
C PRO A 97 9.59 2.67 -9.36
N ARG A 98 10.08 2.06 -8.26
CA ARG A 98 10.09 2.63 -6.91
C ARG A 98 11.50 2.64 -6.34
N ARG A 99 12.42 3.34 -7.01
CA ARG A 99 13.84 3.44 -6.62
C ARG A 99 14.54 2.09 -6.45
N ASN A 100 14.03 1.01 -7.03
CA ASN A 100 14.48 -0.36 -6.80
C ASN A 100 14.33 -0.82 -5.32
N TRP A 101 13.39 -0.24 -4.57
CA TRP A 101 13.15 -0.58 -3.16
C TRP A 101 11.89 -1.39 -2.95
N GLY A 102 11.13 -1.62 -4.00
CA GLY A 102 9.86 -2.34 -3.95
C GLY A 102 8.71 -1.51 -3.39
N ALA A 103 7.52 -2.10 -3.34
CA ALA A 103 6.33 -1.52 -2.75
C ALA A 103 6.28 -1.82 -1.24
N ALA A 104 5.56 -1.00 -0.47
CA ALA A 104 5.26 -1.26 0.93
C ALA A 104 4.02 -0.49 1.44
N ALA A 105 3.44 0.44 0.67
CA ALA A 105 2.18 1.07 1.03
C ALA A 105 1.07 0.01 1.02
N SER A 106 0.41 -0.17 2.14
CA SER A 106 -0.67 -1.15 2.29
C SER A 106 -2.00 -0.59 1.78
N PRO A 107 -2.95 -1.43 1.36
CA PRO A 107 -4.30 -0.98 1.05
C PRO A 107 -5.07 -0.60 2.31
N VAL A 108 -6.13 0.18 2.16
CA VAL A 108 -7.14 0.40 3.20
C VAL A 108 -8.53 0.16 2.62
N VAL A 109 -9.44 -0.35 3.46
CA VAL A 109 -10.82 -0.66 3.06
C VAL A 109 -11.79 0.21 3.84
N HIS A 110 -12.79 0.76 3.14
CA HIS A 110 -13.89 1.50 3.74
C HIS A 110 -15.10 1.51 2.80
N ASP A 111 -16.26 1.21 3.34
CA ASP A 111 -17.56 1.29 2.67
C ASP A 111 -17.57 0.65 1.26
N GLY A 112 -17.19 -0.64 1.19
CA GLY A 112 -17.18 -1.41 -0.06
C GLY A 112 -16.12 -0.99 -1.08
N ARG A 113 -15.14 -0.17 -0.67
CA ARG A 113 -14.04 0.29 -1.51
C ARG A 113 -12.69 -0.02 -0.89
N LEU A 114 -11.77 -0.40 -1.73
CA LEU A 114 -10.37 -0.63 -1.39
C LEU A 114 -9.53 0.49 -2.02
N TYR A 115 -8.79 1.21 -1.20
CA TYR A 115 -7.97 2.34 -1.65
C TYR A 115 -6.50 1.95 -1.65
N LEU A 116 -5.81 2.30 -2.73
CA LEU A 116 -4.37 2.11 -2.89
C LEU A 116 -3.70 3.44 -3.22
N VAL A 117 -2.50 3.64 -2.68
CA VAL A 117 -1.55 4.65 -3.12
C VAL A 117 -0.40 3.95 -3.82
N ASN A 118 -0.12 4.37 -5.04
CA ASN A 118 1.00 3.87 -5.83
C ASN A 118 1.90 5.04 -6.19
N ASP A 119 2.76 5.44 -5.25
CA ASP A 119 3.76 6.48 -5.47
C ASP A 119 5.04 5.86 -6.02
N ASN A 120 5.50 6.34 -7.17
CA ASN A 120 6.60 5.77 -7.95
C ASN A 120 7.37 6.85 -8.71
N GLU A 121 8.43 6.49 -9.44
CA GLU A 121 9.26 7.45 -10.18
C GLU A 121 8.73 7.77 -11.59
N ASN A 122 7.61 7.16 -12.01
CA ASN A 122 7.04 7.34 -13.35
C ASN A 122 5.73 8.15 -13.30
N GLN A 123 4.63 7.52 -12.93
CA GLN A 123 3.32 8.14 -12.80
C GLN A 123 2.64 7.66 -11.51
N SER A 124 2.72 8.51 -10.48
CA SER A 124 2.08 8.26 -9.18
C SER A 124 0.57 8.43 -9.26
N TYR A 125 -0.15 7.61 -8.50
CA TYR A 125 -1.62 7.72 -8.42
C TYR A 125 -2.17 7.25 -7.07
N VAL A 126 -3.39 7.65 -6.78
CA VAL A 126 -4.28 7.05 -5.80
C VAL A 126 -5.50 6.50 -6.53
N ALA A 127 -5.94 5.31 -6.14
CA ALA A 127 -7.08 4.66 -6.80
C ALA A 127 -8.00 3.97 -5.80
N ALA A 128 -9.25 3.79 -6.20
CA ALA A 128 -10.21 2.97 -5.47
C ALA A 128 -10.71 1.81 -6.34
N TYR A 129 -10.89 0.66 -5.69
CA TYR A 129 -11.39 -0.57 -6.30
C TYR A 129 -12.62 -1.05 -5.56
N ASN A 130 -13.55 -1.65 -6.29
CA ASN A 130 -14.73 -2.29 -5.71
C ASN A 130 -14.30 -3.57 -4.96
N THR A 131 -14.65 -3.69 -3.69
CA THR A 131 -14.28 -4.85 -2.86
C THR A 131 -14.86 -6.17 -3.35
N SER A 132 -16.06 -6.14 -3.95
CA SER A 132 -16.75 -7.36 -4.41
C SER A 132 -16.25 -7.87 -5.76
N THR A 133 -15.75 -6.98 -6.64
CA THR A 133 -15.40 -7.33 -8.03
C THR A 133 -13.94 -7.12 -8.38
N GLY A 134 -13.21 -6.27 -7.63
CA GLY A 134 -11.87 -5.82 -7.99
C GLY A 134 -11.82 -4.75 -9.08
N GLU A 135 -12.99 -4.31 -9.59
CA GLU A 135 -13.05 -3.28 -10.63
C GLU A 135 -12.52 -1.94 -10.11
N GLU A 136 -11.68 -1.25 -10.91
CA GLU A 136 -11.22 0.09 -10.60
C GLU A 136 -12.39 1.07 -10.75
N LEU A 137 -12.75 1.72 -9.64
CA LEU A 137 -13.85 2.69 -9.60
C LEU A 137 -13.41 4.08 -10.06
N TRP A 138 -12.21 4.47 -9.68
CA TRP A 138 -11.58 5.72 -10.10
C TRP A 138 -10.08 5.67 -9.84
N ARG A 139 -9.34 6.52 -10.56
CA ARG A 139 -7.91 6.77 -10.39
C ARG A 139 -7.65 8.26 -10.50
N THR A 140 -6.88 8.80 -9.57
CA THR A 140 -6.41 10.19 -9.57
C THR A 140 -4.89 10.22 -9.62
N GLU A 141 -4.35 10.84 -10.66
CA GLU A 141 -2.91 11.05 -10.80
C GLU A 141 -2.38 12.02 -9.74
N ARG A 142 -1.13 11.82 -9.36
CA ARG A 142 -0.45 12.60 -8.30
C ARG A 142 0.92 13.04 -8.78
N GLU A 143 1.27 14.27 -8.46
CA GLU A 143 2.65 14.75 -8.60
C GLU A 143 3.46 14.33 -7.37
N GLU A 144 3.78 13.05 -7.28
CA GLU A 144 4.58 12.46 -6.21
C GLU A 144 5.70 11.59 -6.79
N ARG A 145 6.68 11.29 -5.94
CA ARG A 145 7.71 10.29 -6.18
C ARG A 145 7.55 9.15 -5.19
N SER A 146 8.40 8.13 -5.31
CA SER A 146 8.37 6.96 -4.43
C SER A 146 8.20 7.32 -2.96
N ASN A 147 7.12 6.85 -2.39
CA ASN A 147 6.77 6.89 -0.98
C ASN A 147 6.17 5.55 -0.58
N TRP A 148 6.16 5.26 0.70
CA TRP A 148 5.73 3.97 1.24
C TRP A 148 4.67 4.11 2.34
N ALA A 149 4.12 5.31 2.53
CA ALA A 149 3.08 5.56 3.52
C ALA A 149 1.75 4.93 3.09
N THR A 150 1.16 4.15 3.97
CA THR A 150 -0.19 3.63 3.82
C THR A 150 -1.18 4.79 3.92
N PRO A 151 -2.21 4.88 3.06
CA PRO A 151 -3.25 5.89 3.17
C PRO A 151 -4.09 5.68 4.45
N PHE A 152 -4.84 6.69 4.84
CA PHE A 152 -5.68 6.66 6.03
C PHE A 152 -7.07 7.22 5.73
N VAL A 153 -8.12 6.48 6.05
CA VAL A 153 -9.50 6.98 5.98
C VAL A 153 -9.78 7.74 7.27
N TRP A 154 -10.00 9.04 7.13
CA TRP A 154 -10.29 9.93 8.25
C TRP A 154 -11.77 10.32 8.29
N GLU A 155 -12.49 9.72 9.22
CA GLU A 155 -13.83 10.14 9.57
C GLU A 155 -13.75 11.29 10.58
N ASN A 156 -14.22 12.45 10.22
CA ASN A 156 -14.22 13.65 11.06
C ASN A 156 -15.61 14.30 11.09
N GLU A 157 -15.77 15.37 11.87
CA GLU A 157 -17.07 16.04 12.07
C GLU A 157 -17.63 16.68 10.79
N ILE A 158 -16.79 16.89 9.76
CA ILE A 158 -17.18 17.54 8.51
C ILE A 158 -17.53 16.52 7.44
N ARG A 159 -16.69 15.46 7.31
CA ARG A 159 -16.80 14.44 6.24
C ARG A 159 -15.86 13.27 6.47
N THR A 160 -15.98 12.26 5.63
CA THR A 160 -14.99 11.17 5.51
C THR A 160 -14.04 11.49 4.35
N GLU A 161 -12.74 11.41 4.59
CA GLU A 161 -11.68 11.75 3.62
C GLU A 161 -10.61 10.66 3.59
N LEU A 162 -9.97 10.51 2.42
CA LEU A 162 -8.79 9.67 2.24
C LEU A 162 -7.53 10.53 2.32
N VAL A 163 -6.75 10.36 3.38
CA VAL A 163 -5.51 11.11 3.61
C VAL A 163 -4.31 10.29 3.16
N THR A 164 -3.41 10.91 2.42
CA THR A 164 -2.19 10.30 1.89
C THR A 164 -0.99 11.19 2.18
N SER A 165 0.08 10.61 2.69
CA SER A 165 1.35 11.32 2.89
C SER A 165 2.31 11.03 1.75
N GLY A 166 2.97 12.07 1.25
CA GLY A 166 3.91 11.99 0.14
C GLY A 166 5.06 12.98 0.25
N THR A 167 6.04 12.88 -0.65
CA THR A 167 7.21 13.78 -0.72
C THR A 167 6.82 15.24 -1.01
N GLY A 168 5.84 15.46 -1.88
CA GLY A 168 5.34 16.80 -2.22
C GLY A 168 4.43 17.38 -1.15
N GLY A 169 3.79 16.54 -0.35
CA GLY A 169 2.90 16.96 0.71
C GLY A 169 1.91 15.90 1.16
N VAL A 170 1.12 16.26 2.14
CA VAL A 170 -0.04 15.48 2.56
C VAL A 170 -1.24 15.96 1.75
N ARG A 171 -1.93 15.03 1.13
CA ARG A 171 -3.16 15.29 0.36
C ARG A 171 -4.33 14.59 0.99
N SER A 172 -5.46 15.26 0.98
CA SER A 172 -6.74 14.64 1.29
C SER A 172 -7.60 14.60 0.03
N TYR A 173 -8.27 13.48 -0.14
CA TYR A 173 -9.21 13.24 -1.23
C TYR A 173 -10.59 12.90 -0.68
N GLY A 174 -11.61 13.32 -1.39
CA GLY A 174 -12.94 12.74 -1.24
C GLY A 174 -12.91 11.24 -1.60
N LEU A 175 -13.88 10.48 -1.09
CA LEU A 175 -13.98 9.05 -1.41
C LEU A 175 -14.30 8.78 -2.91
N ASN A 176 -14.56 9.83 -3.68
CA ASN A 176 -14.72 9.84 -5.15
C ASN A 176 -13.42 10.21 -5.90
N GLY A 177 -12.30 10.42 -5.20
CA GLY A 177 -11.00 10.75 -5.79
C GLY A 177 -10.74 12.24 -6.03
N GLU A 178 -11.66 13.12 -5.67
CA GLU A 178 -11.48 14.58 -5.76
C GLU A 178 -10.46 15.07 -4.72
N LEU A 179 -9.48 15.88 -5.14
CA LEU A 179 -8.54 16.51 -4.21
C LEU A 179 -9.24 17.58 -3.39
N LEU A 180 -9.27 17.43 -2.08
CA LEU A 180 -9.92 18.35 -1.15
C LEU A 180 -8.97 19.43 -0.61
N TRP A 181 -7.78 19.02 -0.20
CA TRP A 181 -6.73 19.91 0.29
C TRP A 181 -5.34 19.32 0.16
N LEU A 182 -4.35 20.19 0.17
CA LEU A 182 -2.92 19.88 0.11
C LEU A 182 -2.18 20.67 1.20
N LEU A 183 -1.40 19.97 2.03
CA LEU A 183 -0.45 20.53 2.97
C LEU A 183 0.97 20.25 2.48
N THR A 184 1.72 21.27 2.16
CA THR A 184 3.11 21.18 1.66
C THR A 184 4.15 21.31 2.77
N GLY A 185 5.42 21.10 2.44
CA GLY A 185 6.54 21.27 3.36
C GLY A 185 6.93 20.01 4.13
N MET A 186 6.48 18.84 3.68
CA MET A 186 6.83 17.55 4.26
C MET A 186 8.23 17.09 3.85
N SER A 187 8.74 16.07 4.56
CA SER A 187 10.01 15.41 4.24
C SER A 187 9.87 14.49 3.03
N SER A 188 11.00 14.13 2.41
CA SER A 188 11.03 13.10 1.36
C SER A 188 11.06 11.70 1.96
N LEU A 189 10.69 10.68 1.13
CA LEU A 189 10.70 9.26 1.49
C LEU A 189 9.80 8.97 2.70
N VAL A 190 8.55 9.36 2.59
CA VAL A 190 7.59 9.25 3.69
C VAL A 190 7.18 7.78 3.87
N ILE A 191 7.22 7.31 5.12
CA ILE A 191 6.86 5.96 5.53
C ILE A 191 5.69 5.97 6.52
N PRO A 192 5.63 6.91 7.50
CA PRO A 192 4.58 6.90 8.51
C PRO A 192 3.18 7.00 7.92
N THR A 193 2.28 6.18 8.43
CA THR A 193 0.85 6.24 8.15
C THR A 193 0.20 7.34 8.98
N PRO A 194 -0.62 8.22 8.39
CA PRO A 194 -1.45 9.15 9.15
C PRO A 194 -2.37 8.40 10.11
N PHE A 195 -2.74 9.03 11.22
CA PHE A 195 -3.77 8.53 12.12
C PHE A 195 -4.54 9.68 12.77
N SER A 196 -5.71 9.41 13.30
CA SER A 196 -6.52 10.42 14.01
C SER A 196 -6.77 10.03 15.46
N LYS A 197 -6.79 11.04 16.32
CA LYS A 197 -7.17 10.90 17.74
C LYS A 197 -7.65 12.25 18.28
N HIS A 198 -8.68 12.22 19.12
CA HIS A 198 -9.23 13.44 19.78
C HIS A 198 -9.63 14.55 18.80
N GLY A 199 -10.19 14.21 17.65
CA GLY A 199 -10.58 15.18 16.61
C GLY A 199 -9.40 15.78 15.82
N LEU A 200 -8.17 15.32 16.05
CA LEU A 200 -6.96 15.78 15.36
C LEU A 200 -6.44 14.71 14.43
N LEU A 201 -5.88 15.14 13.31
CA LEU A 201 -5.11 14.32 12.38
C LEU A 201 -3.61 14.48 12.67
N TYR A 202 -2.91 13.38 12.82
CA TYR A 202 -1.46 13.31 13.01
C TYR A 202 -0.81 12.78 11.74
N ILE A 203 0.24 13.46 11.28
CA ILE A 203 0.94 13.19 10.01
C ILE A 203 2.44 13.40 10.15
#